data_c5b8b68a81ebabac953ba17a06fe9dd2
#
_entry.id   c5b8b68a81ebabac953ba17a06fe9dd2
#
_cell.length_a   1.000
_cell.length_b   1.000
_cell.length_c   1.000
_cell.angle_alpha   90.00
_cell.angle_beta   90.00
_cell.angle_gamma   90.00
#
_symmetry.space_group_name_H-M   'P 1'
#
loop_
_entity.id
_entity.type
_entity.pdbx_description
1 polymer ?
#
loop_
_entity_poly.entity_id
_entity_poly.type
_entity_poly.pdbx_seq_one_letter_code
_entity_poly.pdbx_strand_id
1 'polypeptide(L)'
;MVKENMTAKKTRYISVRNGGEETYVENIPASGRMRNYLPAAKLRLREIQRVMPLGKWSITIEQQWKDNGITRFQMLDVTTGKLQESVL
;
A
#
# COMPACT_ATOMS: atom_id res chain seq x y z
N MET A 1 -23.11 -18.97 -9.36
CA MET A 1 -22.51 -18.85 -9.13
C MET A 1 -21.64 -18.47 -8.84
N VAL A 2 -21.43 -18.34 -8.54
CA VAL A 2 -20.66 -17.89 -8.12
C VAL A 2 -19.53 -17.89 -8.41
N LYS A 3 -19.04 -17.62 -9.12
CA LYS A 3 -17.99 -17.59 -9.43
C LYS A 3 -17.20 -16.62 -9.19
N GLU A 4 -17.63 -15.77 -9.09
CA GLU A 4 -16.99 -14.79 -8.87
C GLU A 4 -16.37 -14.68 -7.72
N ASN A 5 -16.80 -15.29 -6.90
CA ASN A 5 -16.13 -15.29 -5.73
C ASN A 5 -14.88 -15.90 -5.80
N MET A 6 -14.60 -16.49 -6.85
CA MET A 6 -13.33 -17.04 -6.99
C MET A 6 -12.36 -16.00 -7.28
N THR A 7 -12.83 -14.86 -7.67
CA THR A 7 -11.95 -13.75 -7.85
C THR A 7 -11.58 -13.25 -6.51
N ALA A 8 -10.37 -13.33 -6.22
CA ALA A 8 -9.92 -12.94 -4.94
C ALA A 8 -10.10 -11.47 -4.73
N LYS A 9 -10.60 -11.14 -3.56
CA LYS A 9 -10.75 -9.80 -3.15
C LYS A 9 -9.39 -9.20 -2.95
N LYS A 10 -9.14 -8.05 -3.55
CA LYS A 10 -7.92 -7.30 -3.30
C LYS A 10 -8.05 -6.50 -2.03
N THR A 11 -7.02 -6.55 -1.22
CA THR A 11 -6.91 -5.71 -0.04
C THR A 11 -5.82 -4.69 -0.31
N ARG A 12 -6.15 -3.43 -0.13
CA ARG A 12 -5.21 -2.33 -0.41
C ARG A 12 -5.10 -1.44 0.80
N TYR A 13 -3.89 -0.98 1.10
CA TYR A 13 -3.66 -0.13 2.26
C TYR A 13 -2.45 0.76 2.04
N ILE A 14 -2.41 1.85 2.81
CA ILE A 14 -1.24 2.71 2.90
C ILE A 14 -0.49 2.27 4.14
N SER A 15 0.80 2.01 4.00
CA SER A 15 1.66 1.59 5.10
C SER A 15 2.67 2.68 5.39
N VAL A 16 2.75 3.10 6.64
CA VAL A 16 3.69 4.13 7.09
C VAL A 16 4.73 3.47 7.97
N ARG A 17 6.00 3.72 7.66
CA ARG A 17 7.12 3.12 8.38
C ARG A 17 8.03 4.20 8.93
N ASN A 18 8.62 3.91 10.07
CA ASN A 18 9.62 4.77 10.67
C ASN A 18 10.87 3.91 10.87
N GLY A 19 11.92 4.20 10.10
CA GLY A 19 13.15 3.43 10.18
C GLY A 19 12.97 1.97 9.75
N GLY A 20 11.99 1.71 8.86
CA GLY A 20 11.73 0.36 8.40
C GLY A 20 10.69 -0.40 9.20
N GLU A 21 10.28 0.13 10.34
CA GLU A 21 9.27 -0.52 11.17
C GLU A 21 7.90 0.04 10.85
N GLU A 22 6.95 -0.83 10.56
CA GLU A 22 5.59 -0.40 10.23
C GLU A 22 4.90 0.13 11.48
N THR A 23 4.51 1.39 11.44
CA THR A 23 3.89 2.05 12.59
C THR A 23 2.40 2.31 12.40
N TYR A 24 1.94 2.33 11.15
CA TYR A 24 0.57 2.72 10.89
C TYR A 24 0.12 2.16 9.54
N VAL A 25 -1.08 1.64 9.50
CA VAL A 25 -1.67 1.10 8.28
C VAL A 25 -3.08 1.67 8.14
N GLU A 26 -3.39 2.13 6.95
CA GLU A 26 -4.71 2.66 6.66
C GLU A 26 -5.30 1.91 5.47
N ASN A 27 -6.41 1.23 5.67
CA ASN A 27 -7.08 0.53 4.59
C ASN A 27 -7.72 1.53 3.64
N ILE A 28 -7.57 1.28 2.34
CA ILE A 28 -8.17 2.12 1.31
C ILE A 28 -8.87 1.23 0.28
N PRO A 29 -9.78 1.80 -0.51
CA PRO A 29 -10.47 1.00 -1.51
C PRO A 29 -9.50 0.42 -2.53
N ALA A 30 -9.75 -0.82 -2.93
CA ALA A 30 -8.90 -1.52 -3.90
C ALA A 30 -9.45 -1.41 -5.32
N SER A 31 -10.11 -0.31 -5.64
CA SER A 31 -10.60 -0.05 -6.98
C SER A 31 -9.73 1.00 -7.64
N GLY A 32 -9.60 0.92 -8.96
CA GLY A 32 -8.76 1.83 -9.69
C GLY A 32 -7.29 1.48 -9.52
N ARG A 33 -6.43 2.34 -10.04
CA ARG A 33 -5.00 2.12 -10.00
C ARG A 33 -4.41 2.56 -8.68
N MET A 34 -3.41 1.83 -8.20
CA MET A 34 -2.70 2.21 -6.97
C MET A 34 -2.15 3.64 -7.09
N ARG A 35 -1.67 4.02 -8.27
CA ARG A 35 -1.08 5.34 -8.48
C ARG A 35 -2.05 6.48 -8.25
N ASN A 36 -3.34 6.22 -8.30
CA ASN A 36 -4.33 7.25 -8.02
C ASN A 36 -4.27 7.72 -6.56
N TYR A 37 -3.67 6.93 -5.68
CA TYR A 37 -3.54 7.29 -4.28
C TYR A 37 -2.21 7.96 -3.94
N LEU A 38 -1.33 8.14 -4.94
CA LEU A 38 -0.05 8.81 -4.69
C LEU A 38 -0.21 10.20 -4.08
N PRO A 39 -1.11 11.07 -4.59
CA PRO A 39 -1.23 12.41 -3.99
C PRO A 39 -1.67 12.35 -2.53
N ALA A 40 -2.63 11.47 -2.20
CA ALA A 40 -3.10 11.34 -0.84
C ALA A 40 -2.01 10.80 0.07
N ALA A 41 -1.25 9.81 -0.40
CA ALA A 41 -0.17 9.23 0.39
C ALA A 41 0.96 10.23 0.61
N LYS A 42 1.29 11.03 -0.41
CA LYS A 42 2.31 12.07 -0.26
C LYS A 42 1.88 13.13 0.74
N LEU A 43 0.62 13.49 0.73
CA LEU A 43 0.10 14.45 1.69
C LEU A 43 0.19 13.88 3.11
N ARG A 44 -0.14 12.61 3.27
CA ARG A 44 -0.07 11.95 4.56
C ARG A 44 1.37 11.95 5.09
N LEU A 45 2.33 11.65 4.21
CA LEU A 45 3.73 11.66 4.61
C LEU A 45 4.18 13.05 5.07
N ARG A 46 3.78 14.08 4.34
CA ARG A 46 4.13 15.45 4.72
C ARG A 46 3.54 15.84 6.06
N GLU A 47 2.31 15.43 6.32
CA GLU A 47 1.65 15.72 7.59
C GLU A 47 2.40 15.07 8.76
N ILE A 48 2.81 13.82 8.58
CA ILE A 48 3.55 13.11 9.61
C ILE A 48 4.90 13.76 9.86
N GLN A 49 5.61 14.11 8.80
CA GLN A 49 6.93 14.74 8.91
C GLN A 49 6.85 16.10 9.58
N ARG A 50 5.75 16.79 9.39
CA ARG A 50 5.59 18.10 10.03
C ARG A 50 5.43 17.97 11.53
N VAL A 51 4.71 16.92 11.98
CA VAL A 51 4.46 16.71 13.38
C VAL A 51 5.65 16.03 14.07
N MET A 52 6.31 15.11 13.36
CA MET A 52 7.43 14.34 13.91
C MET A 52 8.61 14.39 12.95
N PRO A 53 9.32 15.51 12.90
CA PRO A 53 10.36 15.72 11.88
C PRO A 53 11.60 14.86 12.04
N LEU A 54 11.84 14.29 13.22
CA LEU A 54 13.08 13.53 13.45
C LEU A 54 12.97 12.06 13.04
N GLY A 55 11.81 11.62 12.62
CA GLY A 55 11.64 10.23 12.20
C GLY A 55 12.20 9.98 10.81
N LYS A 56 12.56 8.73 10.53
CA LYS A 56 12.94 8.30 9.17
C LYS A 56 11.71 7.73 8.50
N TRP A 57 10.82 8.61 8.14
CA TRP A 57 9.50 8.22 7.64
C TRP A 57 9.54 7.82 6.18
N SER A 58 8.86 6.73 5.86
CA SER A 58 8.61 6.31 4.50
C SER A 58 7.19 5.81 4.40
N ILE A 59 6.67 5.77 3.17
CA ILE A 59 5.29 5.39 2.99
C ILE A 59 5.16 4.61 1.69
N THR A 60 4.34 3.57 1.72
CA THR A 60 4.06 2.74 0.55
C THR A 60 2.57 2.56 0.39
N ILE A 61 2.14 2.26 -0.82
CA ILE A 61 0.78 1.80 -1.09
C ILE A 61 0.94 0.33 -1.44
N GLU A 62 0.23 -0.54 -0.73
CA GLU A 62 0.40 -1.97 -0.89
C GLU A 62 -0.95 -2.63 -1.19
N GLN A 63 -0.92 -3.70 -1.96
CA GLN A 63 -2.12 -4.49 -2.17
C GLN A 63 -1.76 -5.95 -2.35
N GLN A 64 -2.68 -6.81 -1.97
CA GLN A 64 -2.49 -8.24 -2.11
C GLN A 64 -3.81 -8.91 -2.44
N TRP A 65 -3.72 -10.04 -3.08
CA TRP A 65 -4.88 -10.85 -3.44
C TRP A 65 -4.44 -12.28 -3.67
N LYS A 66 -5.40 -13.19 -3.66
CA LYS A 66 -5.12 -14.57 -4.00
C LYS A 66 -5.48 -14.84 -5.45
N ASP A 67 -4.60 -15.55 -6.13
CA ASP A 67 -4.77 -15.91 -7.52
C ASP A 67 -4.47 -17.38 -7.62
N ASN A 68 -5.50 -18.21 -7.75
CA ASN A 68 -5.39 -19.67 -7.81
C ASN A 68 -4.60 -20.23 -6.62
N GLY A 69 -4.92 -19.74 -5.43
CA GLY A 69 -4.28 -20.22 -4.21
C GLY A 69 -2.93 -19.58 -3.91
N ILE A 70 -2.42 -18.77 -4.82
CA ILE A 70 -1.15 -18.08 -4.64
C ILE A 70 -1.43 -16.65 -4.20
N THR A 71 -0.79 -16.22 -3.13
CA THR A 71 -0.94 -14.82 -2.69
C THR A 71 0.02 -13.95 -3.47
N ARG A 72 -0.53 -13.00 -4.20
CA ARG A 72 0.26 -12.02 -4.95
C ARG A 72 0.27 -10.71 -4.20
N PHE A 73 1.39 -10.02 -4.31
CA PHE A 73 1.63 -8.80 -3.55
C PHE A 73 2.27 -7.74 -4.44
N GLN A 74 1.79 -6.52 -4.32
CA GLN A 74 2.38 -5.37 -5.01
C GLN A 74 2.60 -4.25 -4.01
N MET A 75 3.73 -3.57 -4.14
CA MET A 75 4.08 -2.47 -3.26
C MET A 75 4.59 -1.31 -4.10
N LEU A 76 3.97 -0.16 -3.94
CA LEU A 76 4.35 1.06 -4.64
C LEU A 76 5.01 2.00 -3.65
N ASP A 77 6.28 2.30 -3.89
CA ASP A 77 7.02 3.24 -3.06
C ASP A 77 6.58 4.66 -3.44
N VAL A 78 6.07 5.40 -2.48
CA VAL A 78 5.50 6.71 -2.75
C VAL A 78 6.58 7.73 -3.08
N THR A 79 7.77 7.59 -2.51
CA THR A 79 8.86 8.52 -2.76
C THR A 79 9.46 8.34 -4.16
N THR A 80 9.73 7.09 -4.54
CA THR A 80 10.41 6.81 -5.81
C THR A 80 9.45 6.53 -6.95
N GLY A 81 8.21 6.14 -6.64
CA GLY A 81 7.24 5.73 -7.64
C GLY A 81 7.50 4.34 -8.19
N LYS A 82 8.44 3.60 -7.61
CA LYS A 82 8.73 2.25 -8.06
C LYS A 82 7.72 1.25 -7.56
N LEU A 83 7.34 0.35 -8.45
CA LEU A 83 6.42 -0.73 -8.12
C LEU A 83 7.22 -2.02 -8.00
N GLN A 84 7.02 -2.74 -6.90
CA GLN A 84 7.62 -4.05 -6.70
C GLN A 84 6.50 -5.08 -6.64
N GLU A 85 6.76 -6.26 -7.18
CA GLU A 85 5.80 -7.36 -7.15
C GLU A 85 6.46 -8.59 -6.61
N SER A 86 5.71 -9.37 -5.85
CA SER A 86 6.22 -10.62 -5.32
C SER A 86 5.08 -11.61 -5.12
N VAL A 87 5.45 -12.85 -4.86
CA VAL A 87 4.52 -13.92 -4.58
C VAL A 87 4.86 -14.42 -3.19
N LEU A 88 3.86 -14.46 -2.33
CA LEU A 88 4.06 -14.90 -0.95
C LEU A 88 3.72 -16.37 -0.77
#